data_9f1d534bd54ee3b4c26637d5ad347a34
#
_entry.id   9f1d534bd54ee3b4c26637d5ad347a34
#
_cell.length_a   1.000
_cell.length_b   1.000
_cell.length_c   1.000
_cell.angle_alpha   90.00
_cell.angle_beta   90.00
_cell.angle_gamma   90.00
#
_symmetry.space_group_name_H-M   'P 1'
#
loop_
_entity.id
_entity.type
_entity.pdbx_description
1 polymer ?
#
loop_
_entity_poly.entity_id
_entity_poly.type
_entity_poly.pdbx_seq_one_letter_code
_entity_poly.pdbx_strand_id
1 'polypeptide(L)'
;MISRRNLVNALNARKVADWVVIERVQELAAIAEDRATQRTEQRTRWTVVVHHDVPRGRGTAHLELTTQQGEAKDVIAQAISLATAATGSAWTSTPAAAPAKVNVLDPALEKANLATIAAEIASTTKRPAGAAVQLGIELMRERVTVQAESGFQTSWLATSVRAEGLISVGDHSLDLSRDARRRMDLDLDAALDQAATDLALVATAGAPVLGRCAVILRPDALLHGGGLGVWSVFADHANAESERQGLTRYRQSTAIAPGADTLAEPLTITSNGALDFASRSAPVGDEGDAVRRFALIERGIATGLGITAREAARRKVDPNGGVRNLVIARGTWTEAPPAGRTIEVRRLRSLSIDPYTGDASLEIGLAIDRQTGKPFTGGTLRLDLVAALAHARRSSAALRRGAYLGPASVLIEDAELV
;
A
#
# COMPACT_ATOMS: atom_id res chain seq x y z
N MET A 1 -4.82 -19.80 27.72
CA MET A 1 -3.97 -19.29 26.61
C MET A 1 -4.80 -19.33 25.32
N ILE A 2 -4.85 -18.23 24.58
CA ILE A 2 -5.58 -18.14 23.31
C ILE A 2 -4.83 -18.93 22.25
N SER A 3 -5.56 -19.71 21.46
CA SER A 3 -5.09 -20.40 20.26
C SER A 3 -6.21 -20.43 19.23
N ARG A 4 -5.87 -20.62 17.95
CA ARG A 4 -6.87 -20.76 16.88
C ARG A 4 -7.90 -21.84 17.21
N ARG A 5 -7.46 -23.02 17.70
CA ARG A 5 -8.35 -24.12 18.09
C ARG A 5 -9.35 -23.70 19.18
N ASN A 6 -8.88 -22.98 20.21
CA ASN A 6 -9.74 -22.54 21.31
C ASN A 6 -10.73 -21.47 20.86
N LEU A 7 -10.33 -20.56 19.96
CA LEU A 7 -11.23 -19.56 19.36
C LEU A 7 -12.33 -20.25 18.54
N VAL A 8 -11.96 -21.17 17.65
CA VAL A 8 -12.92 -21.94 16.83
C VAL A 8 -13.87 -22.76 17.72
N ASN A 9 -13.36 -23.43 18.75
CA ASN A 9 -14.21 -24.17 19.69
C ASN A 9 -15.20 -23.25 20.41
N ALA A 10 -14.78 -22.05 20.82
CA ALA A 10 -15.65 -21.08 21.48
C ALA A 10 -16.71 -20.50 20.55
N LEU A 11 -16.38 -20.26 19.27
CA LEU A 11 -17.32 -19.84 18.23
C LEU A 11 -18.39 -20.92 18.00
N ASN A 12 -17.96 -22.17 17.84
CA ASN A 12 -18.87 -23.31 17.65
C ASN A 12 -19.77 -23.56 18.87
N ALA A 13 -19.21 -23.49 20.09
CA ALA A 13 -19.98 -23.65 21.34
C ALA A 13 -21.05 -22.57 21.51
N ARG A 14 -20.81 -21.38 20.99
CA ARG A 14 -21.78 -20.26 20.97
C ARG A 14 -22.69 -20.27 19.74
N LYS A 15 -22.53 -21.25 18.84
CA LYS A 15 -23.32 -21.39 17.61
C LYS A 15 -23.31 -20.11 16.76
N VAL A 16 -22.13 -19.45 16.67
CA VAL A 16 -21.97 -18.31 15.77
C VAL A 16 -22.10 -18.82 14.34
N ALA A 17 -23.10 -18.33 13.62
CA ALA A 17 -23.47 -18.87 12.31
C ALA A 17 -22.49 -18.49 11.20
N ASP A 18 -21.64 -17.49 11.41
CA ASP A 18 -20.71 -17.01 10.38
C ASP A 18 -19.51 -16.32 11.02
N TRP A 19 -18.33 -16.83 10.75
CA TRP A 19 -17.09 -16.33 11.33
C TRP A 19 -15.88 -16.69 10.47
N VAL A 20 -14.82 -15.88 10.62
CA VAL A 20 -13.46 -16.15 10.10
C VAL A 20 -12.45 -15.95 11.22
N VAL A 21 -11.52 -16.90 11.35
CA VAL A 21 -10.35 -16.78 12.24
C VAL A 21 -9.09 -16.81 11.38
N ILE A 22 -8.28 -15.76 11.50
CA ILE A 22 -6.97 -15.65 10.85
C ILE A 22 -5.90 -15.72 11.92
N GLU A 23 -5.03 -16.70 11.83
CA GLU A 23 -3.85 -16.84 12.67
C GLU A 23 -2.61 -16.43 11.89
N ARG A 24 -1.80 -15.52 12.44
CA ARG A 24 -0.53 -15.08 11.91
C ARG A 24 0.58 -15.41 12.88
N VAL A 25 1.42 -16.38 12.53
CA VAL A 25 2.63 -16.74 13.29
C VAL A 25 3.81 -16.10 12.59
N GLN A 26 4.39 -15.10 13.23
CA GLN A 26 5.46 -14.27 12.69
C GLN A 26 6.77 -14.60 13.39
N GLU A 27 7.82 -14.77 12.61
CA GLU A 27 9.21 -14.73 13.04
C GLU A 27 9.83 -13.45 12.46
N LEU A 28 10.39 -12.62 13.33
CA LEU A 28 10.94 -11.32 13.00
C LEU A 28 12.40 -11.29 13.44
N ALA A 29 13.26 -10.75 12.60
CA ALA A 29 14.62 -10.38 12.95
C ALA A 29 14.87 -8.94 12.51
N ALA A 30 15.38 -8.12 13.40
CA ALA A 30 15.71 -6.74 13.12
C ALA A 30 17.12 -6.40 13.61
N ILE A 31 17.79 -5.55 12.84
CA ILE A 31 19.03 -4.89 13.25
C ILE A 31 18.72 -3.40 13.30
N ALA A 32 19.00 -2.78 14.43
CA ALA A 32 18.83 -1.33 14.59
C ALA A 32 19.86 -0.54 13.77
N GLU A 33 19.61 0.74 13.62
CA GLU A 33 20.43 1.70 12.87
C GLU A 33 21.88 1.76 13.36
N ASP A 34 22.12 1.55 14.65
CA ASP A 34 23.44 1.48 15.28
C ASP A 34 24.22 0.21 14.95
N ARG A 35 23.58 -0.79 14.33
CA ARG A 35 24.10 -2.13 14.02
C ARG A 35 24.49 -2.98 15.24
N ALA A 36 24.43 -2.43 16.44
CA ALA A 36 24.78 -3.13 17.68
C ALA A 36 23.59 -3.87 18.25
N THR A 37 22.39 -3.35 18.07
CA THR A 37 21.16 -3.94 18.61
C THR A 37 20.54 -4.89 17.60
N GLN A 38 20.56 -6.18 17.94
CA GLN A 38 19.86 -7.24 17.21
C GLN A 38 18.65 -7.69 18.01
N ARG A 39 17.52 -7.82 17.36
CA ARG A 39 16.29 -8.33 17.97
C ARG A 39 15.75 -9.51 17.16
N THR A 40 15.43 -10.59 17.84
CA THR A 40 14.66 -11.70 17.28
C THR A 40 13.40 -11.87 18.09
N GLU A 41 12.27 -12.04 17.42
CA GLU A 41 10.99 -12.16 18.10
C GLU A 41 10.08 -13.15 17.37
N GLN A 42 9.37 -13.96 18.12
CA GLN A 42 8.22 -14.72 17.62
C GLN A 42 6.94 -14.10 18.17
N ARG A 43 6.01 -13.81 17.28
CA ARG A 43 4.68 -13.27 17.61
C ARG A 43 3.61 -14.15 17.02
N THR A 44 2.52 -14.31 17.76
CA THR A 44 1.29 -14.86 17.19
C THR A 44 0.19 -13.84 17.37
N ARG A 45 -0.53 -13.56 16.29
CA ARG A 45 -1.69 -12.69 16.28
C ARG A 45 -2.87 -13.44 15.70
N TRP A 46 -4.05 -13.16 16.22
CA TRP A 46 -5.30 -13.64 15.65
C TRP A 46 -6.20 -12.49 15.30
N THR A 47 -6.81 -12.57 14.13
CA THR A 47 -7.96 -11.74 13.79
C THR A 47 -9.18 -12.63 13.84
N VAL A 48 -10.18 -12.22 14.61
CA VAL A 48 -11.48 -12.90 14.70
C VAL A 48 -12.52 -11.99 14.09
N VAL A 49 -13.14 -12.44 13.01
CA VAL A 49 -14.26 -11.77 12.37
C VAL A 49 -15.52 -12.56 12.74
N VAL A 50 -16.51 -11.88 13.31
CA VAL A 50 -17.80 -12.46 13.68
C VAL A 50 -18.91 -11.70 12.97
N HIS A 51 -19.76 -12.45 12.29
CA HIS A 51 -21.00 -11.94 11.75
C HIS A 51 -22.16 -12.48 12.59
N HIS A 52 -22.93 -11.59 13.18
CA HIS A 52 -24.01 -11.96 14.10
C HIS A 52 -25.36 -11.46 13.60
N ASP A 53 -26.30 -12.39 13.45
CA ASP A 53 -27.66 -12.09 13.03
C ASP A 53 -28.49 -11.60 14.20
N VAL A 54 -29.23 -10.52 13.99
CA VAL A 54 -30.16 -9.94 14.92
C VAL A 54 -31.51 -9.70 14.21
N PRO A 55 -32.63 -9.53 14.91
CA PRO A 55 -33.96 -9.40 14.29
C PRO A 55 -34.08 -8.32 13.23
N ARG A 56 -33.19 -7.29 13.26
CA ARG A 56 -33.22 -6.15 12.33
C ARG A 56 -32.09 -6.14 11.30
N GLY A 57 -31.28 -7.20 11.22
CA GLY A 57 -30.17 -7.26 10.28
C GLY A 57 -29.01 -8.11 10.73
N ARG A 58 -27.80 -7.76 10.29
CA ARG A 58 -26.57 -8.47 10.62
C ARG A 58 -25.50 -7.48 11.06
N GLY A 59 -24.86 -7.74 12.18
CA GLY A 59 -23.70 -6.99 12.67
C GLY A 59 -22.40 -7.70 12.37
N THR A 60 -21.31 -6.95 12.34
CA THR A 60 -19.95 -7.47 12.12
C THR A 60 -19.01 -6.88 13.15
N ALA A 61 -18.17 -7.72 13.74
CA ALA A 61 -17.07 -7.29 14.60
C ALA A 61 -15.74 -7.89 14.10
N HIS A 62 -14.69 -7.07 14.18
CA HIS A 62 -13.31 -7.48 13.94
C HIS A 62 -12.53 -7.29 15.23
N LEU A 63 -11.91 -8.34 15.73
CA LEU A 63 -11.05 -8.29 16.91
C LEU A 63 -9.64 -8.76 16.56
N GLU A 64 -8.64 -7.97 16.90
CA GLU A 64 -7.25 -8.37 16.85
C GLU A 64 -6.77 -8.77 18.25
N LEU A 65 -6.08 -9.90 18.33
CA LEU A 65 -5.63 -10.51 19.57
C LEU A 65 -4.15 -10.85 19.51
N THR A 66 -3.51 -10.83 20.69
CA THR A 66 -2.14 -11.31 20.88
C THR A 66 -2.11 -12.46 21.89
N THR A 67 -0.97 -13.14 22.04
CA THR A 67 -0.80 -14.27 22.97
C THR A 67 -1.07 -13.97 24.45
N GLN A 68 -1.13 -12.69 24.82
CA GLN A 68 -1.27 -12.26 26.23
C GLN A 68 -2.72 -11.91 26.64
N GLN A 69 -3.66 -12.00 25.72
CA GLN A 69 -5.05 -11.59 25.99
C GLN A 69 -5.92 -12.80 26.40
N GLY A 70 -6.68 -12.65 27.48
CA GLY A 70 -7.80 -13.39 28.06
C GLY A 70 -8.10 -14.84 27.64
N GLU A 71 -9.28 -15.31 27.96
CA GLU A 71 -9.78 -16.62 27.53
C GLU A 71 -10.59 -16.50 26.23
N ALA A 72 -10.51 -17.51 25.36
CA ALA A 72 -11.20 -17.52 24.07
C ALA A 72 -12.72 -17.30 24.21
N LYS A 73 -13.35 -17.86 25.25
CA LYS A 73 -14.79 -17.71 25.49
C LYS A 73 -15.22 -16.26 25.73
N ASP A 74 -14.36 -15.48 26.42
CA ASP A 74 -14.64 -14.08 26.76
C ASP A 74 -14.42 -13.18 25.54
N VAL A 75 -13.38 -13.46 24.79
CA VAL A 75 -13.13 -12.80 23.49
C VAL A 75 -14.31 -12.98 22.52
N ILE A 76 -14.82 -14.20 22.40
CA ILE A 76 -15.97 -14.45 21.52
C ILE A 76 -17.25 -13.81 22.04
N ALA A 77 -17.44 -13.77 23.36
CA ALA A 77 -18.57 -13.03 23.95
C ALA A 77 -18.50 -11.53 23.63
N GLN A 78 -17.31 -10.94 23.73
CA GLN A 78 -17.07 -9.55 23.35
C GLN A 78 -17.31 -9.32 21.85
N ALA A 79 -16.81 -10.21 20.98
CA ALA A 79 -17.02 -10.11 19.54
C ALA A 79 -18.52 -10.13 19.17
N ILE A 80 -19.30 -11.02 19.76
CA ILE A 80 -20.75 -11.09 19.57
C ILE A 80 -21.42 -9.79 20.05
N SER A 81 -21.03 -9.27 21.22
CA SER A 81 -21.58 -8.02 21.77
C SER A 81 -21.30 -6.84 20.83
N LEU A 82 -20.06 -6.71 20.34
CA LEU A 82 -19.67 -5.67 19.40
C LEU A 82 -20.42 -5.81 18.07
N ALA A 83 -20.54 -7.02 17.54
CA ALA A 83 -21.30 -7.28 16.31
C ALA A 83 -22.78 -6.90 16.50
N THR A 84 -23.38 -7.23 17.66
CA THR A 84 -24.75 -6.84 17.98
C THR A 84 -24.92 -5.31 18.01
N ALA A 85 -23.97 -4.59 18.59
CA ALA A 85 -24.00 -3.13 18.65
C ALA A 85 -23.78 -2.48 17.27
N ALA A 86 -22.99 -3.11 16.40
CA ALA A 86 -22.67 -2.64 15.04
C ALA A 86 -23.64 -3.17 13.97
N THR A 87 -24.89 -3.39 14.32
CA THR A 87 -25.89 -3.97 13.40
C THR A 87 -26.22 -3.01 12.27
N GLY A 88 -26.16 -3.55 11.04
CA GLY A 88 -26.61 -2.91 9.81
C GLY A 88 -27.71 -3.71 9.12
N SER A 89 -28.01 -3.38 7.86
CA SER A 89 -28.98 -4.15 7.05
C SER A 89 -28.57 -5.62 6.92
N ALA A 90 -29.55 -6.52 6.79
CA ALA A 90 -29.31 -7.95 6.58
C ALA A 90 -28.52 -8.20 5.29
N TRP A 91 -27.62 -9.18 5.33
CA TRP A 91 -26.86 -9.66 4.17
C TRP A 91 -26.45 -11.12 4.41
N THR A 92 -26.10 -11.83 3.36
CA THR A 92 -25.66 -13.23 3.43
C THR A 92 -24.18 -13.30 3.10
N SER A 93 -23.43 -14.08 3.88
CA SER A 93 -22.00 -14.29 3.63
C SER A 93 -21.75 -14.89 2.26
N THR A 94 -20.70 -14.45 1.63
CA THR A 94 -20.21 -15.07 0.40
C THR A 94 -19.34 -16.27 0.78
N PRO A 95 -19.55 -17.45 0.18
CA PRO A 95 -18.70 -18.60 0.43
C PRO A 95 -17.21 -18.26 0.16
N ALA A 96 -16.32 -18.82 0.97
CA ALA A 96 -14.89 -18.70 0.75
C ALA A 96 -14.49 -19.22 -0.63
N ALA A 97 -13.67 -18.48 -1.33
CA ALA A 97 -13.19 -18.85 -2.66
C ALA A 97 -11.93 -19.73 -2.58
N ALA A 98 -11.63 -20.42 -3.68
CA ALA A 98 -10.35 -21.08 -3.81
C ALA A 98 -9.21 -20.04 -3.71
N PRO A 99 -8.12 -20.35 -2.96
CA PRO A 99 -6.98 -19.44 -2.85
C PRO A 99 -6.38 -19.10 -4.21
N ALA A 100 -6.06 -17.82 -4.43
CA ALA A 100 -5.35 -17.39 -5.62
C ALA A 100 -3.91 -17.97 -5.63
N LYS A 101 -3.44 -18.35 -6.80
CA LYS A 101 -2.04 -18.76 -6.98
C LYS A 101 -1.19 -17.49 -7.07
N VAL A 102 -0.36 -17.25 -6.05
CA VAL A 102 0.49 -16.07 -5.97
C VAL A 102 1.75 -16.37 -5.17
N ASN A 103 2.89 -15.89 -5.62
CA ASN A 103 4.15 -15.99 -4.91
C ASN A 103 4.30 -14.81 -3.94
N VAL A 104 4.31 -15.10 -2.64
CA VAL A 104 4.48 -14.12 -1.56
C VAL A 104 5.65 -14.49 -0.61
N LEU A 105 6.34 -15.58 -0.90
CA LEU A 105 7.47 -16.10 -0.15
C LEU A 105 8.76 -15.93 -0.96
N ASP A 106 9.77 -15.29 -0.39
CA ASP A 106 11.14 -15.35 -0.91
C ASP A 106 11.74 -16.73 -0.59
N PRO A 107 12.06 -17.57 -1.59
CA PRO A 107 12.65 -18.87 -1.34
C PRO A 107 13.96 -18.81 -0.54
N ALA A 108 14.72 -17.72 -0.69
CA ALA A 108 15.98 -17.52 0.05
C ALA A 108 15.75 -17.29 1.55
N LEU A 109 14.55 -16.86 1.95
CA LEU A 109 14.19 -16.61 3.35
C LEU A 109 13.36 -17.74 3.96
N GLU A 110 12.93 -18.74 3.20
CA GLU A 110 12.01 -19.78 3.68
C GLU A 110 12.56 -20.55 4.89
N LYS A 111 13.84 -20.92 4.85
CA LYS A 111 14.52 -21.70 5.89
C LYS A 111 15.75 -21.00 6.46
N ALA A 112 16.03 -19.78 6.04
CA ALA A 112 17.19 -19.04 6.49
C ALA A 112 17.07 -18.61 7.95
N ASN A 113 18.21 -18.41 8.60
CA ASN A 113 18.26 -17.65 9.85
C ASN A 113 18.11 -16.16 9.52
N LEU A 114 16.96 -15.58 9.85
CA LEU A 114 16.64 -14.21 9.49
C LEU A 114 17.61 -13.19 10.10
N ALA A 115 18.10 -13.43 11.33
CA ALA A 115 19.08 -12.55 11.97
C ALA A 115 20.40 -12.52 11.21
N THR A 116 20.88 -13.67 10.72
CA THR A 116 22.09 -13.75 9.89
C THR A 116 21.90 -12.99 8.57
N ILE A 117 20.76 -13.15 7.91
CA ILE A 117 20.48 -12.43 6.66
C ILE A 117 20.34 -10.92 6.90
N ALA A 118 19.69 -10.48 7.98
CA ALA A 118 19.61 -9.07 8.32
C ALA A 118 21.00 -8.44 8.54
N ALA A 119 21.89 -9.16 9.27
CA ALA A 119 23.28 -8.75 9.47
C ALA A 119 24.07 -8.68 8.15
N GLU A 120 23.87 -9.66 7.27
CA GLU A 120 24.47 -9.67 5.95
C GLU A 120 24.02 -8.45 5.12
N ILE A 121 22.73 -8.16 5.02
CA ILE A 121 22.22 -6.98 4.32
C ILE A 121 22.86 -5.72 4.90
N ALA A 122 22.80 -5.54 6.23
CA ALA A 122 23.36 -4.36 6.89
C ALA A 122 24.87 -4.18 6.65
N SER A 123 25.63 -5.30 6.56
CA SER A 123 27.10 -5.26 6.36
C SER A 123 27.49 -5.09 4.90
N THR A 124 26.71 -5.65 3.94
CA THR A 124 27.05 -5.62 2.52
C THR A 124 26.50 -4.41 1.79
N THR A 125 25.52 -3.69 2.38
CA THR A 125 24.96 -2.46 1.81
C THR A 125 26.08 -1.40 1.67
N LYS A 126 26.28 -0.93 0.44
CA LYS A 126 27.25 0.11 0.11
C LYS A 126 26.82 1.44 0.68
N ARG A 127 27.76 2.14 1.32
CA ARG A 127 27.51 3.48 1.83
C ARG A 127 28.12 4.50 0.87
N PRO A 128 27.34 5.50 0.43
CA PRO A 128 27.88 6.57 -0.40
C PRO A 128 29.03 7.29 0.33
N ALA A 129 30.06 7.66 -0.43
CA ALA A 129 31.21 8.37 0.15
C ALA A 129 30.81 9.74 0.73
N GLY A 130 31.27 10.05 1.91
CA GLY A 130 30.97 11.33 2.59
C GLY A 130 29.58 11.40 3.22
N ALA A 131 28.78 10.35 3.15
CA ALA A 131 27.48 10.30 3.82
C ALA A 131 27.54 9.45 5.10
N ALA A 132 26.89 9.92 6.16
CA ALA A 132 26.56 9.11 7.32
C ALA A 132 25.23 8.40 7.05
N VAL A 133 25.20 7.09 7.26
CA VAL A 133 24.01 6.26 7.02
C VAL A 133 23.66 5.52 8.29
N GLN A 134 22.48 5.81 8.84
CA GLN A 134 21.85 5.09 9.93
C GLN A 134 20.71 4.27 9.31
N LEU A 135 20.83 2.95 9.32
CA LEU A 135 19.91 2.05 8.61
C LEU A 135 19.52 0.86 9.46
N GLY A 136 18.26 0.75 9.78
CA GLY A 136 17.64 -0.42 10.36
C GLY A 136 17.15 -1.37 9.27
N ILE A 137 17.36 -2.68 9.49
CA ILE A 137 16.87 -3.76 8.61
C ILE A 137 15.94 -4.65 9.40
N GLU A 138 14.76 -4.87 8.88
CA GLU A 138 13.78 -5.82 9.45
C GLU A 138 13.43 -6.88 8.42
N LEU A 139 13.52 -8.13 8.83
CA LEU A 139 13.10 -9.30 8.07
C LEU A 139 11.97 -9.99 8.82
N MET A 140 10.93 -10.37 8.10
CA MET A 140 9.82 -11.12 8.66
C MET A 140 9.48 -12.31 7.77
N ARG A 141 9.26 -13.45 8.41
CA ARG A 141 8.64 -14.66 7.85
C ARG A 141 7.36 -14.91 8.60
N GLU A 142 6.26 -15.00 7.87
CA GLU A 142 4.93 -15.13 8.43
C GLU A 142 4.24 -16.37 7.87
N ARG A 143 3.69 -17.21 8.77
CA ARG A 143 2.70 -18.23 8.41
C ARG A 143 1.33 -17.67 8.69
N VAL A 144 0.51 -17.58 7.65
CA VAL A 144 -0.89 -17.17 7.77
C VAL A 144 -1.78 -18.40 7.61
N THR A 145 -2.72 -18.59 8.51
CA THR A 145 -3.75 -19.64 8.42
C THR A 145 -5.11 -18.97 8.55
N VAL A 146 -5.97 -19.17 7.56
CA VAL A 146 -7.36 -18.71 7.55
C VAL A 146 -8.28 -19.91 7.71
N GLN A 147 -9.25 -19.79 8.61
CA GLN A 147 -10.29 -20.81 8.83
C GLN A 147 -11.64 -20.09 8.97
N ALA A 148 -12.65 -20.57 8.24
CA ALA A 148 -14.01 -20.03 8.26
C ALA A 148 -15.04 -21.08 8.71
N GLU A 149 -16.20 -20.61 9.12
CA GLU A 149 -17.35 -21.44 9.54
C GLU A 149 -17.76 -22.42 8.45
N SER A 150 -17.72 -22.04 7.19
CA SER A 150 -18.03 -22.86 6.02
C SER A 150 -17.18 -24.13 5.85
N GLY A 151 -16.19 -24.37 6.74
CA GLY A 151 -15.18 -25.41 6.60
C GLY A 151 -13.98 -25.03 5.72
N PHE A 152 -13.99 -23.84 5.12
CA PHE A 152 -12.82 -23.36 4.39
C PHE A 152 -11.62 -23.22 5.32
N GLN A 153 -10.49 -23.79 4.88
CA GLN A 153 -9.20 -23.62 5.56
C GLN A 153 -8.09 -23.57 4.55
N THR A 154 -7.20 -22.58 4.69
CA THR A 154 -5.99 -22.46 3.89
C THR A 154 -4.83 -21.93 4.74
N SER A 155 -3.60 -22.20 4.30
CA SER A 155 -2.39 -21.68 4.96
C SER A 155 -1.28 -21.46 3.95
N TRP A 156 -0.51 -20.39 4.15
CA TRP A 156 0.66 -20.08 3.32
C TRP A 156 1.77 -19.44 4.15
N LEU A 157 2.97 -19.43 3.58
CA LEU A 157 4.10 -18.63 4.08
C LEU A 157 4.26 -17.37 3.25
N ALA A 158 4.61 -16.29 3.91
CA ALA A 158 4.95 -15.03 3.28
C ALA A 158 6.21 -14.44 3.92
N THR A 159 6.92 -13.60 3.18
CA THR A 159 8.09 -12.86 3.67
C THR A 159 7.93 -11.38 3.45
N SER A 160 8.62 -10.59 4.26
CA SER A 160 8.86 -9.18 4.01
C SER A 160 10.26 -8.78 4.45
N VAL A 161 10.84 -7.84 3.73
CA VAL A 161 12.10 -7.19 4.02
C VAL A 161 11.84 -5.70 4.04
N ARG A 162 12.25 -5.02 5.10
CA ARG A 162 12.11 -3.59 5.27
C ARG A 162 13.46 -2.98 5.65
N ALA A 163 13.78 -1.86 5.04
CA ALA A 163 14.92 -1.04 5.39
C ALA A 163 14.43 0.38 5.63
N GLU A 164 14.74 0.91 6.81
CA GLU A 164 14.38 2.27 7.20
C GLU A 164 15.56 2.93 7.87
N GLY A 165 15.70 4.23 7.66
CA GLY A 165 16.77 4.98 8.29
C GLY A 165 16.94 6.36 7.74
N LEU A 166 18.08 6.95 8.10
CA LEU A 166 18.48 8.30 7.76
C LEU A 166 19.81 8.28 7.02
N ILE A 167 19.89 9.04 5.96
CA ILE A 167 21.15 9.39 5.30
C ILE A 167 21.42 10.87 5.49
N SER A 168 22.63 11.24 5.89
CA SER A 168 23.02 12.64 6.13
C SER A 168 24.36 12.98 5.52
N VAL A 169 24.48 14.25 5.06
CA VAL A 169 25.69 14.87 4.54
C VAL A 169 25.75 16.29 5.11
N GLY A 170 26.77 16.59 5.92
CA GLY A 170 26.82 17.84 6.68
C GLY A 170 25.60 17.98 7.59
N ASP A 171 24.93 19.13 7.52
CA ASP A 171 23.74 19.44 8.33
C ASP A 171 22.41 19.01 7.66
N HIS A 172 22.48 18.36 6.51
CA HIS A 172 21.30 17.92 5.76
C HIS A 172 21.05 16.43 5.92
N SER A 173 19.79 16.04 6.02
CA SER A 173 19.39 14.63 6.12
C SER A 173 18.14 14.32 5.31
N LEU A 174 18.03 13.07 4.90
CA LEU A 174 16.86 12.53 4.20
C LEU A 174 16.49 11.17 4.80
N ASP A 175 15.18 10.95 4.95
CA ASP A 175 14.65 9.65 5.32
C ASP A 175 14.72 8.68 4.13
N LEU A 176 15.03 7.43 4.43
CA LEU A 176 14.98 6.32 3.51
C LEU A 176 14.02 5.26 4.04
N SER A 177 13.08 4.85 3.22
CA SER A 177 12.21 3.70 3.52
C SER A 177 12.08 2.85 2.26
N ARG A 178 12.34 1.55 2.40
CA ARG A 178 12.15 0.55 1.35
C ARG A 178 11.50 -0.68 1.94
N ASP A 179 10.50 -1.22 1.24
CA ASP A 179 9.85 -2.47 1.58
C ASP A 179 9.75 -3.38 0.35
N ALA A 180 9.93 -4.67 0.57
CA ALA A 180 9.83 -5.69 -0.48
C ALA A 180 9.42 -7.04 0.12
N ARG A 181 8.93 -7.96 -0.72
CA ARG A 181 8.74 -9.37 -0.35
C ARG A 181 10.02 -10.17 -0.46
N ARG A 182 10.90 -9.81 -1.40
CA ARG A 182 12.18 -10.47 -1.63
C ARG A 182 13.33 -9.53 -1.34
N ARG A 183 14.41 -10.09 -0.78
CA ARG A 183 15.65 -9.36 -0.54
C ARG A 183 16.15 -8.63 -1.79
N MET A 184 16.13 -9.30 -2.95
CA MET A 184 16.62 -8.75 -4.20
C MET A 184 15.82 -7.56 -4.76
N ASP A 185 14.57 -7.38 -4.31
CA ASP A 185 13.69 -6.30 -4.76
C ASP A 185 13.86 -5.02 -3.91
N LEU A 186 14.71 -5.06 -2.88
CA LEU A 186 14.89 -3.92 -1.96
C LEU A 186 15.66 -2.76 -2.59
N ASP A 187 16.56 -3.06 -3.54
CA ASP A 187 17.35 -2.10 -4.33
C ASP A 187 17.99 -0.98 -3.46
N LEU A 188 18.61 -1.41 -2.37
CA LEU A 188 19.03 -0.51 -1.30
C LEU A 188 20.23 0.35 -1.69
N ASP A 189 21.21 -0.23 -2.41
CA ASP A 189 22.40 0.49 -2.85
C ASP A 189 22.01 1.65 -3.78
N ALA A 190 21.18 1.41 -4.78
CA ALA A 190 20.68 2.45 -5.69
C ALA A 190 19.86 3.51 -4.94
N ALA A 191 19.09 3.11 -3.93
CA ALA A 191 18.31 4.03 -3.11
C ALA A 191 19.20 4.96 -2.27
N LEU A 192 20.30 4.44 -1.72
CA LEU A 192 21.27 5.23 -0.96
C LEU A 192 22.09 6.17 -1.86
N ASP A 193 22.53 5.70 -3.03
CA ASP A 193 23.24 6.53 -4.00
C ASP A 193 22.36 7.68 -4.50
N GLN A 194 21.08 7.40 -4.75
CA GLN A 194 20.10 8.44 -5.12
C GLN A 194 19.89 9.45 -3.99
N ALA A 195 19.77 8.98 -2.74
CA ALA A 195 19.59 9.85 -1.58
C ALA A 195 20.83 10.74 -1.34
N ALA A 196 22.04 10.22 -1.51
CA ALA A 196 23.27 11.02 -1.43
C ALA A 196 23.32 12.10 -2.53
N THR A 197 22.92 11.75 -3.75
CA THR A 197 22.79 12.71 -4.85
C THR A 197 21.79 13.81 -4.52
N ASP A 198 20.63 13.44 -3.96
CA ASP A 198 19.60 14.39 -3.57
C ASP A 198 20.07 15.30 -2.43
N LEU A 199 20.84 14.79 -1.45
CA LEU A 199 21.42 15.60 -0.37
C LEU A 199 22.42 16.64 -0.89
N ALA A 200 23.24 16.28 -1.87
CA ALA A 200 24.17 17.23 -2.50
C ALA A 200 23.40 18.38 -3.18
N LEU A 201 22.22 18.11 -3.75
CA LEU A 201 21.34 19.13 -4.31
C LEU A 201 20.70 19.98 -3.21
N VAL A 202 20.22 19.36 -2.12
CA VAL A 202 19.65 20.09 -0.96
C VAL A 202 20.65 21.12 -0.40
N ALA A 203 21.92 20.75 -0.30
CA ALA A 203 22.97 21.64 0.22
C ALA A 203 23.14 22.95 -0.61
N THR A 204 22.72 22.95 -1.87
CA THR A 204 22.81 24.11 -2.77
C THR A 204 21.43 24.67 -3.15
N ALA A 205 20.37 24.15 -2.54
CA ALA A 205 19.01 24.52 -2.88
C ALA A 205 18.67 25.95 -2.44
N GLY A 206 18.00 26.67 -3.32
CA GLY A 206 17.45 27.99 -3.04
C GLY A 206 15.97 27.94 -2.64
N ALA A 207 15.35 29.13 -2.62
CA ALA A 207 13.91 29.28 -2.48
C ALA A 207 13.19 28.95 -3.78
N PRO A 208 11.93 28.48 -3.73
CA PRO A 208 11.12 28.24 -4.93
C PRO A 208 10.72 29.55 -5.62
N VAL A 209 10.61 29.53 -6.93
CA VAL A 209 9.86 30.54 -7.66
C VAL A 209 8.41 30.07 -7.74
N LEU A 210 7.48 30.83 -7.19
CA LEU A 210 6.08 30.47 -7.13
C LEU A 210 5.37 30.68 -8.49
N GLY A 211 4.17 30.11 -8.66
CA GLY A 211 3.32 30.26 -9.83
C GLY A 211 3.10 28.97 -10.64
N ARG A 212 2.46 29.12 -11.80
CA ARG A 212 2.10 27.99 -12.68
C ARG A 212 3.32 27.35 -13.34
N CYS A 213 3.33 26.04 -13.39
CA CYS A 213 4.40 25.26 -14.00
C CYS A 213 3.92 23.86 -14.37
N ALA A 214 4.64 23.19 -15.27
CA ALA A 214 4.57 21.75 -15.42
C ALA A 214 5.39 21.06 -14.32
N VAL A 215 4.94 19.89 -13.88
CA VAL A 215 5.54 19.16 -12.76
C VAL A 215 5.88 17.74 -13.17
N ILE A 216 7.14 17.35 -13.05
CA ILE A 216 7.59 15.98 -13.19
C ILE A 216 7.72 15.38 -11.79
N LEU A 217 6.93 14.37 -11.45
CA LEU A 217 7.10 13.60 -10.22
C LEU A 217 8.03 12.41 -10.48
N ARG A 218 9.18 12.38 -9.78
CA ARG A 218 10.15 11.28 -9.81
C ARG A 218 9.75 10.15 -8.87
N PRO A 219 10.37 8.94 -8.96
CA PRO A 219 9.95 7.75 -8.22
C PRO A 219 9.71 7.98 -6.72
N ASP A 220 10.62 8.67 -6.03
CA ASP A 220 10.49 8.87 -4.58
C ASP A 220 9.48 9.97 -4.20
N ALA A 221 9.20 10.92 -5.08
CA ALA A 221 8.07 11.84 -4.93
C ALA A 221 6.74 11.15 -5.28
N LEU A 222 6.72 10.38 -6.37
CA LEU A 222 5.54 9.65 -6.85
C LEU A 222 5.03 8.63 -5.81
N LEU A 223 5.97 7.94 -5.13
CA LEU A 223 5.68 6.91 -4.12
C LEU A 223 6.03 7.38 -2.70
N HIS A 224 5.90 8.68 -2.42
CA HIS A 224 6.16 9.24 -1.10
C HIS A 224 5.34 8.53 -0.02
N GLY A 225 5.96 8.27 1.15
CA GLY A 225 5.34 7.54 2.25
C GLY A 225 5.23 6.03 2.01
N GLY A 226 5.81 5.51 0.92
CA GLY A 226 5.74 4.10 0.56
C GLY A 226 4.41 3.68 -0.07
N GLY A 227 4.20 2.40 -0.20
CA GLY A 227 2.95 1.82 -0.70
C GLY A 227 2.58 2.28 -2.12
N LEU A 228 1.53 3.08 -2.23
CA LEU A 228 1.00 3.59 -3.50
C LEU A 228 1.33 5.07 -3.78
N GLY A 229 1.82 5.81 -2.77
CA GLY A 229 2.10 7.24 -2.88
C GLY A 229 0.91 8.03 -3.40
N VAL A 230 1.12 8.91 -4.39
CA VAL A 230 0.03 9.72 -4.98
C VAL A 230 -1.08 8.88 -5.63
N TRP A 231 -0.79 7.64 -6.02
CA TRP A 231 -1.76 6.73 -6.64
C TRP A 231 -2.77 6.15 -5.64
N SER A 232 -2.54 6.33 -4.33
CA SER A 232 -3.48 5.89 -3.29
C SER A 232 -4.87 6.50 -3.47
N VAL A 233 -4.97 7.70 -4.04
CA VAL A 233 -6.24 8.37 -4.35
C VAL A 233 -7.21 7.47 -5.12
N PHE A 234 -6.73 6.68 -6.07
CA PHE A 234 -7.58 5.77 -6.84
C PHE A 234 -7.99 4.53 -6.03
N ALA A 235 -7.15 4.08 -5.10
CA ALA A 235 -7.50 2.98 -4.20
C ALA A 235 -8.61 3.38 -3.22
N ASP A 236 -8.53 4.60 -2.68
CA ASP A 236 -9.51 5.15 -1.73
C ASP A 236 -10.83 5.44 -2.42
N HIS A 237 -10.79 6.05 -3.61
CA HIS A 237 -11.99 6.39 -4.39
C HIS A 237 -12.72 5.19 -4.96
N ALA A 238 -11.99 4.16 -5.41
CA ALA A 238 -12.59 2.95 -6.00
C ALA A 238 -13.02 1.91 -4.95
N ASN A 239 -13.45 2.34 -3.78
CA ASN A 239 -13.96 1.49 -2.71
C ASN A 239 -15.49 1.42 -2.77
N ALA A 240 -16.05 0.21 -2.84
CA ALA A 240 -17.48 -0.02 -2.99
C ALA A 240 -18.30 0.49 -1.80
N GLU A 241 -17.74 0.48 -0.59
CA GLU A 241 -18.41 1.03 0.60
C GLU A 241 -18.46 2.56 0.55
N SER A 242 -17.35 3.21 0.22
CA SER A 242 -17.28 4.67 0.05
C SER A 242 -18.22 5.15 -1.06
N GLU A 243 -18.30 4.42 -2.17
CA GLU A 243 -19.21 4.74 -3.27
C GLU A 243 -20.67 4.63 -2.84
N ARG A 244 -21.05 3.58 -2.12
CA ARG A 244 -22.40 3.39 -1.57
C ARG A 244 -22.80 4.48 -0.57
N GLN A 245 -21.85 4.93 0.25
CA GLN A 245 -22.08 5.98 1.24
C GLN A 245 -22.08 7.40 0.63
N GLY A 246 -21.77 7.52 -0.67
CA GLY A 246 -21.64 8.81 -1.31
C GLY A 246 -20.39 9.60 -0.95
N LEU A 247 -19.38 8.91 -0.37
CA LEU A 247 -18.14 9.52 0.10
C LEU A 247 -17.05 9.62 -0.97
N THR A 248 -17.35 9.32 -2.24
CA THR A 248 -16.40 9.41 -3.34
C THR A 248 -17.05 9.97 -4.60
N ARG A 249 -16.26 10.67 -5.41
CA ARG A 249 -16.64 11.12 -6.75
C ARG A 249 -16.64 9.99 -7.78
N TYR A 250 -16.03 8.87 -7.47
CA TYR A 250 -15.91 7.74 -8.38
C TYR A 250 -17.30 7.19 -8.73
N ARG A 251 -17.61 7.15 -10.02
CA ARG A 251 -18.87 6.61 -10.54
C ARG A 251 -18.56 5.67 -11.68
N GLN A 252 -18.98 4.41 -11.55
CA GLN A 252 -18.80 3.43 -12.63
C GLN A 252 -19.43 3.88 -13.93
N SER A 253 -18.79 3.55 -15.03
CA SER A 253 -19.18 3.91 -16.41
C SER A 253 -19.12 5.39 -16.73
N THR A 254 -18.40 6.18 -15.93
CA THR A 254 -18.16 7.60 -16.20
C THR A 254 -16.65 7.89 -16.34
N ALA A 255 -16.30 8.94 -17.07
CA ALA A 255 -14.94 9.44 -17.11
C ALA A 255 -14.49 9.88 -15.71
N ILE A 256 -13.25 9.52 -15.31
CA ILE A 256 -12.70 9.84 -13.98
C ILE A 256 -12.40 11.33 -13.82
N ALA A 257 -12.22 12.04 -14.93
CA ALA A 257 -12.10 13.48 -15.02
C ALA A 257 -12.62 13.95 -16.40
N PRO A 258 -13.05 15.20 -16.56
CA PRO A 258 -13.53 15.71 -17.84
C PRO A 258 -12.50 15.50 -18.97
N GLY A 259 -12.89 14.82 -20.05
CA GLY A 259 -12.04 14.56 -21.23
C GLY A 259 -10.96 13.47 -21.03
N ALA A 260 -10.88 12.81 -19.88
CA ALA A 260 -9.87 11.80 -19.60
C ALA A 260 -9.97 10.57 -20.52
N ASP A 261 -11.15 10.25 -21.00
CA ASP A 261 -11.46 9.14 -21.91
C ASP A 261 -11.14 9.43 -23.37
N THR A 262 -10.96 10.70 -23.73
CA THR A 262 -10.67 11.15 -25.10
C THR A 262 -9.18 11.44 -25.36
N LEU A 263 -8.33 11.29 -24.37
CA LEU A 263 -6.89 11.47 -24.51
C LEU A 263 -6.28 10.45 -25.48
N ALA A 264 -5.17 10.81 -26.12
CA ALA A 264 -4.42 9.89 -26.97
C ALA A 264 -3.91 8.66 -26.16
N GLU A 265 -3.51 8.89 -24.90
CA GLU A 265 -3.09 7.86 -23.95
C GLU A 265 -3.94 7.92 -22.68
N PRO A 266 -5.20 7.46 -22.69
CA PRO A 266 -6.05 7.49 -21.52
C PRO A 266 -5.50 6.65 -20.38
N LEU A 267 -5.77 7.04 -19.13
CA LEU A 267 -5.32 6.30 -17.95
C LEU A 267 -5.99 4.94 -17.85
N THR A 268 -5.20 3.90 -17.60
CA THR A 268 -5.69 2.56 -17.28
C THR A 268 -5.01 2.08 -16.01
N ILE A 269 -5.82 1.68 -15.02
CA ILE A 269 -5.40 1.16 -13.71
C ILE A 269 -6.10 -0.17 -13.45
N THR A 270 -5.32 -1.18 -13.08
CA THR A 270 -5.81 -2.50 -12.64
C THR A 270 -5.45 -2.71 -11.17
N SER A 271 -6.40 -3.15 -10.36
CA SER A 271 -6.10 -3.75 -9.06
C SER A 271 -5.73 -5.22 -9.26
N ASN A 272 -4.63 -5.66 -8.67
CA ASN A 272 -4.19 -7.05 -8.76
C ASN A 272 -3.74 -7.56 -7.38
N GLY A 273 -4.59 -8.30 -6.71
CA GLY A 273 -4.27 -8.88 -5.41
C GLY A 273 -3.43 -10.17 -5.49
N ALA A 274 -3.23 -10.71 -6.69
CA ALA A 274 -2.38 -11.88 -6.96
C ALA A 274 -1.14 -11.51 -7.81
N LEU A 275 -0.61 -10.32 -7.64
CA LEU A 275 0.64 -9.89 -8.27
C LEU A 275 1.82 -10.48 -7.49
N ASP A 276 2.60 -11.38 -8.13
CA ASP A 276 3.72 -12.05 -7.48
C ASP A 276 4.66 -11.05 -6.78
N PHE A 277 5.01 -11.34 -5.53
CA PHE A 277 5.92 -10.58 -4.68
C PHE A 277 5.54 -9.11 -4.44
N ALA A 278 4.32 -8.67 -4.77
CA ALA A 278 3.88 -7.34 -4.40
C ALA A 278 3.40 -7.29 -2.93
N SER A 279 3.58 -6.16 -2.27
CA SER A 279 3.44 -6.07 -0.80
C SER A 279 2.01 -6.33 -0.30
N ARG A 280 0.97 -6.01 -1.11
CA ARG A 280 -0.45 -6.24 -0.78
C ARG A 280 -1.03 -7.51 -1.39
N SER A 281 -0.19 -8.39 -1.95
CA SER A 281 -0.64 -9.68 -2.49
C SER A 281 -0.89 -10.70 -1.38
N ALA A 282 -1.94 -11.49 -1.55
CA ALA A 282 -2.27 -12.62 -0.68
C ALA A 282 -3.08 -13.67 -1.46
N PRO A 283 -3.03 -14.96 -1.06
CA PRO A 283 -3.86 -16.00 -1.65
C PRO A 283 -5.37 -15.80 -1.43
N VAL A 284 -5.77 -15.19 -0.31
CA VAL A 284 -7.15 -14.84 0.04
C VAL A 284 -7.20 -13.46 0.68
N GLY A 285 -8.38 -12.85 0.69
CA GLY A 285 -8.66 -11.58 1.35
C GLY A 285 -8.72 -11.69 2.87
N ASP A 286 -8.92 -10.55 3.52
CA ASP A 286 -8.88 -10.45 4.99
C ASP A 286 -10.10 -11.08 5.69
N GLU A 287 -11.14 -11.41 4.94
CA GLU A 287 -12.31 -12.16 5.40
C GLU A 287 -12.37 -13.57 4.78
N GLY A 288 -11.26 -14.08 4.24
CA GLY A 288 -11.21 -15.36 3.53
C GLY A 288 -11.84 -15.34 2.14
N ASP A 289 -12.14 -14.17 1.64
CA ASP A 289 -12.77 -13.92 0.34
C ASP A 289 -11.78 -14.05 -0.83
N ALA A 290 -12.34 -14.11 -2.06
CA ALA A 290 -11.54 -14.21 -3.26
C ALA A 290 -10.71 -12.95 -3.48
N VAL A 291 -9.44 -13.12 -3.81
CA VAL A 291 -8.57 -12.06 -4.29
C VAL A 291 -8.47 -12.16 -5.81
N ARG A 292 -8.78 -11.08 -6.52
CA ARG A 292 -8.86 -11.07 -7.98
C ARG A 292 -8.03 -9.95 -8.59
N ARG A 293 -7.78 -10.09 -9.90
CA ARG A 293 -7.34 -9.01 -10.77
C ARG A 293 -8.57 -8.43 -11.47
N PHE A 294 -8.75 -7.12 -11.42
CA PHE A 294 -9.85 -6.42 -12.07
C PHE A 294 -9.44 -4.99 -12.45
N ALA A 295 -10.04 -4.46 -13.53
CA ALA A 295 -9.82 -3.08 -13.92
C ALA A 295 -10.54 -2.14 -12.93
N LEU A 296 -9.83 -1.12 -12.46
CA LEU A 296 -10.42 0.03 -11.75
C LEU A 296 -10.80 1.09 -12.76
N ILE A 297 -9.87 1.44 -13.61
CA ILE A 297 -10.02 2.45 -14.65
C ILE A 297 -9.57 1.80 -15.96
N GLU A 298 -10.39 1.89 -16.97
CA GLU A 298 -10.08 1.42 -18.32
C GLU A 298 -10.25 2.59 -19.30
N ARG A 299 -9.12 2.99 -19.91
CA ARG A 299 -9.08 4.09 -20.86
C ARG A 299 -9.78 5.38 -20.37
N GLY A 300 -9.47 5.82 -19.13
CA GLY A 300 -10.03 7.04 -18.53
C GLY A 300 -11.45 6.89 -17.97
N ILE A 301 -12.09 5.73 -18.13
CA ILE A 301 -13.41 5.42 -17.60
C ILE A 301 -13.29 4.63 -16.31
N ALA A 302 -14.03 5.01 -15.28
CA ALA A 302 -14.20 4.24 -14.06
C ALA A 302 -14.98 2.94 -14.35
N THR A 303 -14.37 1.75 -14.15
CA THR A 303 -14.99 0.47 -14.53
C THR A 303 -15.27 -0.43 -13.35
N GLY A 304 -14.38 -0.53 -12.38
CA GLY A 304 -14.52 -1.47 -11.27
C GLY A 304 -14.33 -0.82 -9.91
N LEU A 305 -14.82 -1.51 -8.90
CA LEU A 305 -14.69 -1.15 -7.49
C LEU A 305 -14.00 -2.27 -6.72
N GLY A 306 -13.26 -1.92 -5.68
CA GLY A 306 -12.82 -2.88 -4.67
C GLY A 306 -14.01 -3.32 -3.83
N ILE A 307 -14.33 -4.60 -3.90
CA ILE A 307 -15.53 -5.17 -3.29
C ILE A 307 -15.11 -6.23 -2.27
N THR A 308 -15.32 -5.94 -0.97
CA THR A 308 -15.15 -6.88 0.13
C THR A 308 -16.31 -7.88 0.19
N ALA A 309 -16.18 -8.95 0.97
CA ALA A 309 -17.25 -9.95 1.13
C ALA A 309 -18.58 -9.34 1.54
N ARG A 310 -18.57 -8.38 2.46
CA ARG A 310 -19.77 -7.66 2.93
C ARG A 310 -20.46 -6.84 1.84
N GLU A 311 -19.70 -6.06 1.08
CA GLU A 311 -20.25 -5.25 -0.02
C GLU A 311 -20.68 -6.14 -1.20
N ALA A 312 -19.98 -7.24 -1.44
CA ALA A 312 -20.37 -8.26 -2.43
C ALA A 312 -21.74 -8.86 -2.15
N ALA A 313 -21.96 -9.27 -0.90
CA ALA A 313 -23.23 -9.82 -0.46
C ALA A 313 -24.39 -8.81 -0.61
N ARG A 314 -24.15 -7.52 -0.25
CA ARG A 314 -25.15 -6.45 -0.42
C ARG A 314 -25.49 -6.18 -1.86
N ARG A 315 -24.51 -6.23 -2.75
CA ARG A 315 -24.66 -5.97 -4.18
C ARG A 315 -25.08 -7.20 -4.97
N LYS A 316 -25.08 -8.38 -4.33
CA LYS A 316 -25.35 -9.70 -4.98
C LYS A 316 -24.38 -9.98 -6.12
N VAL A 317 -23.10 -9.68 -5.89
CA VAL A 317 -21.99 -9.93 -6.82
C VAL A 317 -20.87 -10.71 -6.09
N ASP A 318 -19.90 -11.21 -6.84
CA ASP A 318 -18.73 -11.86 -6.24
C ASP A 318 -17.78 -10.84 -5.62
N PRO A 319 -17.15 -11.13 -4.46
CA PRO A 319 -16.07 -10.33 -3.91
C PRO A 319 -14.81 -10.43 -4.79
N ASN A 320 -13.99 -9.40 -4.73
CA ASN A 320 -12.70 -9.36 -5.42
C ASN A 320 -11.51 -9.07 -4.49
N GLY A 321 -11.74 -9.08 -3.18
CA GLY A 321 -10.72 -8.87 -2.15
C GLY A 321 -10.34 -7.41 -1.93
N GLY A 322 -11.14 -6.47 -2.43
CA GLY A 322 -10.86 -5.03 -2.33
C GLY A 322 -9.74 -4.56 -3.26
N VAL A 323 -9.41 -3.27 -3.20
CA VAL A 323 -8.28 -2.70 -3.95
C VAL A 323 -6.97 -3.07 -3.24
N ARG A 324 -6.04 -3.69 -3.99
CA ARG A 324 -4.76 -4.15 -3.42
C ARG A 324 -3.56 -3.51 -4.12
N ASN A 325 -2.82 -4.23 -4.94
CA ASN A 325 -1.70 -3.64 -5.68
C ASN A 325 -2.23 -2.95 -6.93
N LEU A 326 -1.68 -1.79 -7.26
CA LEU A 326 -2.04 -1.06 -8.47
C LEU A 326 -1.04 -1.36 -9.59
N VAL A 327 -1.57 -1.80 -10.73
CA VAL A 327 -0.85 -1.92 -11.98
C VAL A 327 -1.34 -0.81 -12.92
N ILE A 328 -0.47 0.15 -13.21
CA ILE A 328 -0.79 1.34 -13.98
C ILE A 328 -0.15 1.22 -15.36
N ALA A 329 -0.95 1.40 -16.40
CA ALA A 329 -0.43 1.37 -17.77
C ALA A 329 0.60 2.49 -17.96
N ARG A 330 1.77 2.13 -18.49
CA ARG A 330 2.79 3.10 -18.89
C ARG A 330 2.31 3.88 -20.11
N GLY A 331 2.88 5.05 -20.30
CA GLY A 331 2.71 5.84 -21.52
C GLY A 331 3.91 5.71 -22.44
N THR A 332 3.98 6.62 -23.39
CA THR A 332 5.07 6.74 -24.37
C THR A 332 6.02 7.90 -24.07
N TRP A 333 5.74 8.69 -23.02
CA TRP A 333 6.54 9.85 -22.68
C TRP A 333 7.99 9.47 -22.33
N THR A 334 8.95 10.09 -23.03
CA THR A 334 10.40 9.82 -22.90
C THR A 334 11.11 10.77 -21.93
N GLU A 335 10.34 11.42 -21.06
CA GLU A 335 10.81 12.33 -20.01
C GLU A 335 11.37 13.67 -20.51
N ALA A 336 11.13 14.01 -21.79
CA ALA A 336 11.45 15.34 -22.30
C ALA A 336 10.52 16.40 -21.63
N PRO A 337 11.08 17.49 -21.08
CA PRO A 337 10.26 18.57 -20.51
C PRO A 337 9.44 19.23 -21.60
N PRO A 338 8.19 19.64 -21.31
CA PRO A 338 7.40 20.43 -22.24
C PRO A 338 7.98 21.85 -22.41
N ALA A 339 7.48 22.59 -23.38
CA ALA A 339 7.76 24.00 -23.49
C ALA A 339 7.22 24.76 -22.27
N GLY A 340 7.96 25.76 -21.79
CA GLY A 340 7.59 26.52 -20.61
C GLY A 340 8.29 26.05 -19.32
N ARG A 341 7.88 26.66 -18.23
CA ARG A 341 8.47 26.37 -16.93
C ARG A 341 8.11 24.96 -16.46
N THR A 342 9.13 24.16 -16.17
CA THR A 342 8.96 22.80 -15.67
C THR A 342 9.80 22.60 -14.42
N ILE A 343 9.21 22.06 -13.37
CA ILE A 343 9.92 21.63 -12.17
C ILE A 343 9.95 20.09 -12.10
N GLU A 344 11.08 19.57 -11.68
CA GLU A 344 11.29 18.14 -11.42
C GLU A 344 11.31 17.90 -9.92
N VAL A 345 10.22 17.37 -9.37
CA VAL A 345 10.07 17.06 -7.95
C VAL A 345 10.70 15.69 -7.69
N ARG A 346 11.78 15.66 -6.93
CA ARG A 346 12.55 14.48 -6.58
C ARG A 346 12.11 13.89 -5.25
N ARG A 347 11.76 14.76 -4.28
CA ARG A 347 11.33 14.40 -2.93
C ARG A 347 10.16 15.27 -2.50
N LEU A 348 9.21 14.66 -1.83
CA LEU A 348 8.22 15.38 -1.05
C LEU A 348 8.64 15.37 0.43
N ARG A 349 8.31 16.42 1.16
CA ARG A 349 8.37 16.47 2.61
C ARG A 349 7.12 15.86 3.21
N SER A 350 5.97 16.18 2.63
CA SER A 350 4.69 15.62 3.02
C SER A 350 3.75 15.46 1.82
N LEU A 351 2.82 14.55 1.95
CA LEU A 351 1.72 14.28 1.03
C LEU A 351 0.44 14.15 1.84
N SER A 352 -0.51 15.05 1.61
CA SER A 352 -1.85 14.97 2.16
C SER A 352 -2.85 14.86 1.02
N ILE A 353 -3.74 13.87 1.08
CA ILE A 353 -4.78 13.63 0.09
C ILE A 353 -6.11 13.51 0.83
N ASP A 354 -7.10 14.29 0.43
CA ASP A 354 -8.47 14.10 0.89
C ASP A 354 -9.05 12.84 0.21
N PRO A 355 -9.41 11.80 0.99
CA PRO A 355 -9.84 10.53 0.43
C PRO A 355 -11.22 10.59 -0.25
N TYR A 356 -11.95 11.69 -0.09
CA TYR A 356 -13.31 11.89 -0.64
C TYR A 356 -13.32 12.76 -1.88
N THR A 357 -12.57 13.86 -1.87
CA THR A 357 -12.51 14.81 -2.98
C THR A 357 -11.35 14.55 -3.93
N GLY A 358 -10.27 13.94 -3.45
CA GLY A 358 -9.02 13.78 -4.19
C GLY A 358 -8.18 15.07 -4.25
N ASP A 359 -8.58 16.11 -3.50
CA ASP A 359 -7.76 17.31 -3.35
C ASP A 359 -6.47 16.95 -2.60
N ALA A 360 -5.36 17.37 -3.11
CA ALA A 360 -4.07 17.02 -2.56
C ALA A 360 -3.15 18.24 -2.38
N SER A 361 -2.35 18.13 -1.33
CA SER A 361 -1.27 19.06 -0.99
C SER A 361 0.05 18.30 -0.94
N LEU A 362 0.97 18.63 -1.85
CA LEU A 362 2.29 18.03 -1.97
C LEU A 362 3.35 19.06 -1.56
N GLU A 363 3.89 18.95 -0.35
CA GLU A 363 4.98 19.82 0.12
C GLU A 363 6.31 19.35 -0.46
N ILE A 364 7.02 20.24 -1.14
CA ILE A 364 8.27 19.89 -1.84
C ILE A 364 9.43 19.82 -0.84
N GLY A 365 10.05 18.64 -0.76
CA GLY A 365 11.31 18.43 -0.03
C GLY A 365 12.53 18.76 -0.88
N LEU A 366 12.51 18.42 -2.18
CA LEU A 366 13.53 18.76 -3.16
C LEU A 366 12.94 18.77 -4.56
N ALA A 367 13.19 19.83 -5.30
CA ALA A 367 12.91 19.89 -6.75
C ALA A 367 14.02 20.62 -7.49
N ILE A 368 14.04 20.46 -8.82
CA ILE A 368 14.94 21.15 -9.75
C ILE A 368 14.08 21.93 -10.74
N ASP A 369 14.32 23.21 -10.88
CA ASP A 369 13.79 23.99 -11.98
C ASP A 369 14.55 23.62 -13.27
N ARG A 370 13.85 23.02 -14.22
CA ARG A 370 14.46 22.45 -15.44
C ARG A 370 14.93 23.49 -16.44
N GLN A 371 14.46 24.74 -16.34
CA GLN A 371 14.93 25.85 -17.19
C GLN A 371 16.27 26.38 -16.71
N THR A 372 16.44 26.52 -15.39
CA THR A 372 17.64 27.10 -14.80
C THR A 372 18.65 26.07 -14.33
N GLY A 373 18.23 24.79 -14.19
CA GLY A 373 19.01 23.71 -13.58
C GLY A 373 19.20 23.87 -12.06
N LYS A 374 18.58 24.85 -11.43
CA LYS A 374 18.79 25.16 -10.00
C LYS A 374 17.89 24.29 -9.12
N PRO A 375 18.45 23.67 -8.07
CA PRO A 375 17.66 22.99 -7.07
C PRO A 375 17.00 24.00 -6.11
N PHE A 376 15.84 23.62 -5.57
CA PHE A 376 15.14 24.36 -4.53
C PHE A 376 14.41 23.43 -3.57
N THR A 377 14.12 23.93 -2.37
CA THR A 377 13.31 23.27 -1.35
C THR A 377 12.15 24.17 -0.94
N GLY A 378 11.07 23.54 -0.44
CA GLY A 378 9.86 24.26 -0.03
C GLY A 378 8.90 24.56 -1.18
N GLY A 379 7.80 25.22 -0.83
CA GLY A 379 6.63 25.38 -1.70
C GLY A 379 5.70 24.16 -1.66
N THR A 380 4.46 24.40 -2.04
CA THR A 380 3.40 23.39 -2.01
C THR A 380 2.68 23.34 -3.34
N LEU A 381 2.50 22.15 -3.89
CA LEU A 381 1.62 21.92 -5.03
C LEU A 381 0.23 21.60 -4.50
N ARG A 382 -0.78 22.36 -4.95
CA ARG A 382 -2.19 22.07 -4.68
C ARG A 382 -2.85 21.59 -5.96
N LEU A 383 -3.44 20.39 -5.91
CA LEU A 383 -3.95 19.69 -7.09
C LEU A 383 -5.29 19.00 -6.77
N ASP A 384 -6.22 19.01 -7.74
CA ASP A 384 -7.16 17.89 -7.88
C ASP A 384 -6.36 16.71 -8.42
N LEU A 385 -5.94 15.81 -7.53
CA LEU A 385 -4.98 14.76 -7.85
C LEU A 385 -5.57 13.73 -8.83
N VAL A 386 -6.88 13.48 -8.74
CA VAL A 386 -7.57 12.57 -9.67
C VAL A 386 -7.51 13.15 -11.08
N ALA A 387 -7.89 14.41 -11.26
CA ALA A 387 -7.84 15.06 -12.55
C ALA A 387 -6.39 15.22 -13.07
N ALA A 388 -5.47 15.62 -12.20
CA ALA A 388 -4.06 15.78 -12.55
C ALA A 388 -3.44 14.47 -13.06
N LEU A 389 -3.66 13.35 -12.35
CA LEU A 389 -3.14 12.04 -12.75
C LEU A 389 -3.87 11.45 -13.97
N ALA A 390 -5.18 11.75 -14.12
CA ALA A 390 -5.95 11.33 -15.29
C ALA A 390 -5.39 11.92 -16.60
N HIS A 391 -4.92 13.18 -16.54
CA HIS A 391 -4.37 13.90 -17.69
C HIS A 391 -2.84 13.81 -17.79
N ALA A 392 -2.16 13.24 -16.77
CA ALA A 392 -0.71 13.17 -16.74
C ALA A 392 -0.14 12.33 -17.88
N ARG A 393 0.96 12.80 -18.48
CA ARG A 393 1.78 11.97 -19.37
C ARG A 393 2.61 11.02 -18.53
N ARG A 394 2.58 9.77 -18.89
CA ARG A 394 3.25 8.67 -18.14
C ARG A 394 4.52 8.25 -18.87
N SER A 395 5.61 8.03 -18.10
CA SER A 395 6.87 7.58 -18.70
C SER A 395 6.73 6.17 -19.29
N SER A 396 7.54 5.89 -20.32
CA SER A 396 7.72 4.55 -20.89
C SER A 396 8.55 3.64 -19.97
N ALA A 397 9.39 4.21 -19.11
CA ALA A 397 10.15 3.47 -18.10
C ALA A 397 9.21 2.88 -17.04
N ALA A 398 9.50 1.63 -16.63
CA ALA A 398 8.75 0.93 -15.61
C ALA A 398 9.39 1.10 -14.23
N LEU A 399 8.54 1.20 -13.21
CA LEU A 399 8.92 1.10 -11.81
C LEU A 399 8.06 0.03 -11.14
N ARG A 400 8.71 -0.83 -10.36
CA ARG A 400 8.04 -1.76 -9.45
C ARG A 400 8.56 -1.50 -8.05
N ARG A 401 7.67 -1.20 -7.10
CA ARG A 401 8.01 -1.00 -5.70
C ARG A 401 6.81 -1.27 -4.79
N GLY A 402 6.95 -2.12 -3.79
CA GLY A 402 5.89 -2.43 -2.85
C GLY A 402 4.60 -2.90 -3.54
N ALA A 403 3.53 -2.12 -3.40
CA ALA A 403 2.21 -2.36 -4.00
C ALA A 403 2.03 -1.73 -5.39
N TYR A 404 3.07 -1.14 -5.95
CA TYR A 404 3.02 -0.39 -7.19
C TYR A 404 3.77 -1.08 -8.33
N LEU A 405 3.16 -1.12 -9.50
CA LEU A 405 3.78 -1.45 -10.78
C LEU A 405 3.25 -0.47 -11.85
N GLY A 406 4.11 0.39 -12.38
CA GLY A 406 3.64 1.40 -13.33
C GLY A 406 4.76 2.25 -13.91
N PRO A 407 4.46 3.46 -14.43
CA PRO A 407 5.44 4.39 -14.94
C PRO A 407 6.42 4.86 -13.85
N ALA A 408 7.70 4.99 -14.19
CA ALA A 408 8.72 5.47 -13.24
C ALA A 408 8.54 6.94 -12.89
N SER A 409 7.93 7.74 -13.78
CA SER A 409 7.64 9.15 -13.57
C SER A 409 6.38 9.58 -14.29
N VAL A 410 5.80 10.68 -13.84
CA VAL A 410 4.64 11.31 -14.49
C VAL A 410 4.90 12.79 -14.68
N LEU A 411 4.34 13.34 -15.77
CA LEU A 411 4.33 14.78 -16.06
C LEU A 411 2.90 15.30 -15.94
N ILE A 412 2.68 16.23 -15.03
CA ILE A 412 1.46 17.02 -14.87
C ILE A 412 1.72 18.37 -15.54
N GLU A 413 0.99 18.68 -16.60
CA GLU A 413 1.31 19.85 -17.44
C GLU A 413 0.87 21.19 -16.83
N ASP A 414 -0.10 21.19 -15.93
CA ASP A 414 -0.63 22.40 -15.30
C ASP A 414 -0.80 22.20 -13.79
N ALA A 415 0.08 22.82 -13.04
CA ALA A 415 0.05 22.84 -11.60
C ALA A 415 0.42 24.23 -11.07
N GLU A 416 -0.04 24.55 -9.88
CA GLU A 416 0.30 25.79 -9.19
C GLU A 416 1.19 25.50 -7.99
N LEU A 417 2.37 26.12 -7.99
CA LEU A 417 3.29 26.11 -6.86
C LEU A 417 3.05 27.37 -6.01
N VAL A 418 2.65 27.19 -4.76
CA VAL A 418 2.33 28.23 -3.78
C VAL A 418 3.25 28.20 -2.58
#